data_a66324677e04ed0e31cae1c94dbbf88a
#
_entry.id   a66324677e04ed0e31cae1c94dbbf88a
#
_cell.length_a   1.000
_cell.length_b   1.000
_cell.length_c   1.000
_cell.angle_alpha   90.00
_cell.angle_beta   90.00
_cell.angle_gamma   90.00
#
_symmetry.space_group_name_H-M   'P 1'
#
loop_
_entity.id
_entity.type
_entity.pdbx_description
1 polymer ?
#
loop_
_entity_poly.entity_id
_entity_poly.type
_entity_poly.pdbx_seq_one_letter_code
_entity_poly.pdbx_strand_id
1 'polypeptide(L)'
;MIATPDDYSWFSPERFPGLADAYCFTYVRGLTPEEVVTRLGVRVEDCSRVTLDGLIRRQTFGAVAVGDWVLLVEASSGLGITEEIITPLSAGTRLVSHFYLDVDGMDYFYWIDDGKIRFEYAYQEGYSHWIKDGKIQFMFRHHESYSEELPDELAEILERIDSPVYPIADPHEGPAFLLAERLTGITMTPRLLEESTYLCGVVPGSR
;
A
#
# COMPACT_ATOMS: atom_id res chain seq x y z
N MET A 1 6.86 -1.54 22.43
CA MET A 1 5.55 -2.23 22.28
C MET A 1 5.53 -2.67 20.82
N ILE A 2 5.19 -3.92 20.54
CA ILE A 2 5.10 -4.40 19.15
C ILE A 2 3.71 -4.01 18.67
N ALA A 3 3.61 -3.30 17.53
CA ALA A 3 2.32 -2.92 16.94
C ALA A 3 1.51 -4.17 16.58
N THR A 4 0.19 -4.07 16.73
CA THR A 4 -0.79 -5.12 16.40
C THR A 4 -1.78 -4.59 15.37
N PRO A 5 -2.55 -5.44 14.67
CA PRO A 5 -3.60 -4.99 13.77
C PRO A 5 -4.58 -4.00 14.41
N ASP A 6 -4.94 -4.21 15.68
CA ASP A 6 -5.87 -3.34 16.42
C ASP A 6 -5.39 -1.89 16.55
N ASP A 7 -4.07 -1.66 16.48
CA ASP A 7 -3.49 -0.32 16.52
C ASP A 7 -3.86 0.52 15.29
N TYR A 8 -4.40 -0.11 14.24
CA TYR A 8 -4.84 0.51 12.99
C TYR A 8 -6.36 0.61 12.83
N SER A 9 -7.15 0.17 13.82
CA SER A 9 -8.63 0.23 13.80
C SER A 9 -9.21 1.66 13.65
N TRP A 10 -8.36 2.68 13.83
CA TRP A 10 -8.71 4.08 13.57
C TRP A 10 -8.91 4.40 12.08
N PHE A 11 -8.39 3.56 11.16
CA PHE A 11 -8.55 3.76 9.73
C PHE A 11 -9.85 3.09 9.29
N SER A 12 -10.93 3.84 9.32
CA SER A 12 -12.28 3.35 9.03
C SER A 12 -13.05 4.31 8.12
N PRO A 13 -14.11 3.83 7.43
CA PRO A 13 -14.97 4.67 6.60
C PRO A 13 -15.63 5.84 7.36
N GLU A 14 -15.90 5.66 8.65
CA GLU A 14 -16.47 6.73 9.48
C GLU A 14 -15.50 7.89 9.67
N ARG A 15 -14.21 7.59 9.80
CA ARG A 15 -13.18 8.61 10.00
C ARG A 15 -12.61 9.14 8.69
N PHE A 16 -12.41 8.29 7.71
CA PHE A 16 -11.81 8.62 6.40
C PHE A 16 -12.76 8.28 5.25
N PRO A 17 -13.95 8.92 5.18
CA PRO A 17 -14.90 8.66 4.12
C PRO A 17 -14.31 8.98 2.74
N GLY A 18 -14.51 8.05 1.79
CA GLY A 18 -13.98 8.16 0.44
C GLY A 18 -12.47 7.86 0.30
N LEU A 19 -11.81 7.43 1.40
CA LEU A 19 -10.46 6.88 1.37
C LEU A 19 -10.43 5.45 1.90
N ALA A 20 -11.08 5.17 3.03
CA ALA A 20 -10.97 3.86 3.66
C ALA A 20 -11.66 2.74 2.87
N ASP A 21 -12.69 3.06 2.08
CA ASP A 21 -13.38 2.07 1.22
C ASP A 21 -12.59 1.73 -0.06
N ALA A 22 -11.67 2.61 -0.46
CA ALA A 22 -10.87 2.44 -1.67
C ALA A 22 -9.58 3.25 -1.58
N TYR A 23 -8.47 2.62 -1.24
CA TYR A 23 -7.19 3.30 -1.08
C TYR A 23 -6.03 2.55 -1.73
N CYS A 24 -4.98 3.30 -2.06
CA CYS A 24 -3.66 2.75 -2.28
C CYS A 24 -2.62 3.61 -1.54
N PHE A 25 -1.81 2.97 -0.70
CA PHE A 25 -0.67 3.59 -0.04
C PHE A 25 0.61 2.98 -0.59
N THR A 26 1.44 3.82 -1.22
CA THR A 26 2.72 3.39 -1.79
C THR A 26 3.86 4.15 -1.15
N TYR A 27 4.84 3.41 -0.63
CA TYR A 27 6.03 3.93 0.01
C TYR A 27 7.22 3.72 -0.92
N VAL A 28 7.96 4.78 -1.23
CA VAL A 28 9.16 4.73 -2.08
C VAL A 28 10.34 5.28 -1.32
N ARG A 29 11.41 4.49 -1.17
CA ARG A 29 12.57 4.86 -0.36
C ARG A 29 13.53 5.75 -1.11
N GLY A 30 14.17 6.70 -0.38
CA GLY A 30 15.35 7.44 -0.85
C GLY A 30 15.09 8.42 -2.00
N LEU A 31 13.82 8.76 -2.26
CA LEU A 31 13.41 9.77 -3.22
C LEU A 31 12.76 10.95 -2.52
N THR A 32 12.68 12.07 -3.23
CA THR A 32 11.83 13.21 -2.86
C THR A 32 10.44 13.11 -3.50
N PRO A 33 9.42 13.79 -2.97
CA PRO A 33 8.11 13.84 -3.61
C PRO A 33 8.16 14.30 -5.06
N GLU A 34 9.01 15.25 -5.38
CA GLU A 34 9.23 15.78 -6.73
C GLU A 34 9.85 14.73 -7.68
N GLU A 35 10.80 13.91 -7.20
CA GLU A 35 11.37 12.81 -7.97
C GLU A 35 10.36 11.70 -8.22
N VAL A 36 9.54 11.35 -7.22
CA VAL A 36 8.46 10.37 -7.37
C VAL A 36 7.44 10.84 -8.41
N VAL A 37 6.98 12.08 -8.31
CA VAL A 37 6.05 12.70 -9.28
C VAL A 37 6.63 12.68 -10.69
N THR A 38 7.92 12.99 -10.83
CA THR A 38 8.63 12.95 -12.12
C THR A 38 8.69 11.53 -12.70
N ARG A 39 8.97 10.52 -11.86
CA ARG A 39 8.95 9.10 -12.28
C ARG A 39 7.56 8.62 -12.71
N LEU A 40 6.50 9.21 -12.16
CA LEU A 40 5.11 8.99 -12.58
C LEU A 40 4.77 9.70 -13.91
N GLY A 41 5.72 10.39 -14.54
CA GLY A 41 5.52 11.12 -15.79
C GLY A 41 4.78 12.44 -15.64
N VAL A 42 4.67 12.96 -14.43
CA VAL A 42 4.00 14.24 -14.13
C VAL A 42 5.05 15.33 -14.00
N ARG A 43 4.80 16.49 -14.59
CA ARG A 43 5.68 17.66 -14.43
C ARG A 43 5.41 18.32 -13.08
N VAL A 44 6.48 18.62 -12.33
CA VAL A 44 6.37 19.18 -10.98
C VAL A 44 5.66 20.55 -11.00
N GLU A 45 5.84 21.32 -12.05
CA GLU A 45 5.18 22.62 -12.24
C GLU A 45 3.66 22.53 -12.43
N ASP A 46 3.14 21.37 -12.84
CA ASP A 46 1.71 21.11 -12.97
C ASP A 46 1.08 20.59 -11.66
N CYS A 47 1.91 20.36 -10.63
CA CYS A 47 1.45 19.90 -9.33
C CYS A 47 0.98 21.04 -8.46
N SER A 48 0.12 20.72 -7.50
CA SER A 48 -0.31 21.63 -6.45
C SER A 48 -0.18 20.99 -5.08
N ARG A 49 0.01 21.82 -4.04
CA ARG A 49 0.01 21.31 -2.66
C ARG A 49 -1.42 21.34 -2.11
N VAL A 50 -1.87 20.21 -1.57
CA VAL A 50 -3.23 20.02 -1.06
C VAL A 50 -3.22 19.31 0.28
N THR A 51 -4.30 19.45 1.04
CA THR A 51 -4.61 18.62 2.21
C THR A 51 -5.18 17.27 1.79
N LEU A 52 -5.33 16.33 2.72
CA LEU A 52 -5.98 15.03 2.46
C LEU A 52 -7.38 15.21 1.85
N ASP A 53 -8.21 16.07 2.41
CA ASP A 53 -9.55 16.38 1.86
C ASP A 53 -9.49 16.90 0.41
N GLY A 54 -8.48 17.71 0.11
CA GLY A 54 -8.26 18.22 -1.25
C GLY A 54 -7.88 17.11 -2.22
N LEU A 55 -7.11 16.14 -1.77
CA LEU A 55 -6.70 14.97 -2.53
C LEU A 55 -7.90 14.04 -2.82
N ILE A 56 -8.67 13.68 -1.78
CA ILE A 56 -9.85 12.82 -1.90
C ILE A 56 -10.86 13.42 -2.87
N ARG A 57 -11.16 14.72 -2.75
CA ARG A 57 -12.09 15.42 -3.66
C ARG A 57 -11.64 15.42 -5.11
N ARG A 58 -10.35 15.40 -5.38
CA ARG A 58 -9.80 15.40 -6.74
C ARG A 58 -9.67 14.01 -7.33
N GLN A 59 -9.81 12.97 -6.52
CA GLN A 59 -9.62 11.57 -6.91
C GLN A 59 -8.29 11.36 -7.65
N THR A 60 -7.19 11.75 -7.02
CA THR A 60 -5.86 11.69 -7.60
C THR A 60 -4.85 11.23 -6.54
N PHE A 61 -3.58 11.16 -6.91
CA PHE A 61 -2.52 10.85 -5.94
C PHE A 61 -1.97 12.11 -5.25
N GLY A 62 -1.43 11.90 -4.07
CA GLY A 62 -0.64 12.91 -3.37
C GLY A 62 0.62 12.31 -2.77
N ALA A 63 1.75 12.99 -2.94
CA ALA A 63 3.06 12.57 -2.43
C ALA A 63 3.49 13.43 -1.25
N VAL A 64 3.98 12.80 -0.17
CA VAL A 64 4.54 13.49 1.00
C VAL A 64 5.80 12.77 1.49
N ALA A 65 6.81 13.53 1.92
CA ALA A 65 8.02 12.97 2.52
C ALA A 65 7.77 12.52 3.97
N VAL A 66 8.23 11.31 4.31
CA VAL A 66 8.16 10.71 5.65
C VAL A 66 9.51 10.05 5.97
N GLY A 67 10.40 10.74 6.68
CA GLY A 67 11.77 10.28 6.89
C GLY A 67 12.51 10.08 5.57
N ASP A 68 13.08 8.89 5.37
CA ASP A 68 13.78 8.49 4.13
C ASP A 68 12.83 8.02 3.02
N TRP A 69 11.54 8.12 3.21
CA TRP A 69 10.53 7.62 2.29
C TRP A 69 9.64 8.73 1.76
N VAL A 70 9.04 8.46 0.62
CA VAL A 70 7.88 9.20 0.13
C VAL A 70 6.66 8.30 0.26
N LEU A 71 5.63 8.79 0.91
CA LEU A 71 4.31 8.18 0.92
C LEU A 71 3.46 8.80 -0.19
N LEU A 72 3.02 7.94 -1.12
CA LEU A 72 1.93 8.24 -2.04
C LEU A 72 0.61 7.79 -1.41
N VAL A 73 -0.35 8.68 -1.41
CA VAL A 73 -1.74 8.42 -0.98
C VAL A 73 -2.65 8.57 -2.18
N GLU A 74 -3.45 7.57 -2.43
CA GLU A 74 -4.41 7.53 -3.54
C GLU A 74 -5.80 7.18 -3.00
N ALA A 75 -6.80 7.92 -3.46
CA ALA A 75 -8.20 7.63 -3.22
C ALA A 75 -8.83 7.11 -4.52
N SER A 76 -9.34 5.87 -4.49
CA SER A 76 -10.04 5.24 -5.63
C SER A 76 -9.17 5.08 -6.90
N SER A 77 -7.86 4.93 -6.75
CA SER A 77 -6.95 4.60 -7.86
C SER A 77 -5.92 3.56 -7.40
N GLY A 78 -5.24 2.90 -8.33
CA GLY A 78 -4.34 1.78 -8.09
C GLY A 78 -3.00 1.93 -8.81
N LEU A 79 -2.38 3.13 -8.78
CA LEU A 79 -1.04 3.32 -9.35
C LEU A 79 -0.04 2.40 -8.68
N GLY A 80 -0.16 2.24 -7.35
CA GLY A 80 0.73 1.42 -6.54
C GLY A 80 0.58 -0.09 -6.73
N ILE A 81 -0.38 -0.55 -7.55
CA ILE A 81 -0.55 -1.97 -7.93
C ILE A 81 -0.46 -2.19 -9.43
N THR A 82 -0.21 -1.13 -10.21
CA THR A 82 -0.05 -1.22 -11.66
C THR A 82 1.42 -1.50 -11.98
N GLU A 83 1.73 -2.68 -12.51
CA GLU A 83 3.11 -3.17 -12.70
C GLU A 83 3.94 -2.22 -13.59
N GLU A 84 3.33 -1.65 -14.64
CA GLU A 84 3.97 -0.69 -15.55
C GLU A 84 4.38 0.61 -14.84
N ILE A 85 3.80 0.89 -13.66
CA ILE A 85 4.08 2.06 -12.84
C ILE A 85 5.05 1.71 -11.72
N ILE A 86 4.78 0.65 -10.95
CA ILE A 86 5.57 0.32 -9.75
C ILE A 86 6.96 -0.19 -10.11
N THR A 87 7.13 -0.87 -11.24
CA THR A 87 8.43 -1.36 -11.69
C THR A 87 9.42 -0.21 -11.96
N PRO A 88 9.13 0.77 -12.84
CA PRO A 88 10.03 1.90 -13.03
C PRO A 88 10.11 2.82 -11.80
N LEU A 89 9.05 2.93 -11.01
CA LEU A 89 9.04 3.74 -9.79
C LEU A 89 10.02 3.20 -8.75
N SER A 90 10.19 1.88 -8.67
CA SER A 90 11.09 1.19 -7.74
C SER A 90 12.52 1.02 -8.28
N ALA A 91 12.83 1.50 -9.49
CA ALA A 91 14.15 1.36 -10.08
C ALA A 91 15.25 2.01 -9.20
N GLY A 92 16.24 1.21 -8.78
CA GLY A 92 17.33 1.62 -7.90
C GLY A 92 16.91 1.86 -6.45
N THR A 93 15.70 1.47 -6.05
CA THR A 93 15.20 1.69 -4.69
C THR A 93 14.21 0.60 -4.25
N ARG A 94 13.73 0.73 -3.00
CA ARG A 94 12.67 -0.11 -2.44
C ARG A 94 11.32 0.59 -2.57
N LEU A 95 10.31 -0.19 -2.95
CA LEU A 95 8.91 0.20 -2.96
C LEU A 95 8.11 -0.81 -2.15
N VAL A 96 7.19 -0.32 -1.32
CA VAL A 96 6.17 -1.10 -0.64
C VAL A 96 4.83 -0.47 -0.97
N SER A 97 3.85 -1.27 -1.37
CA SER A 97 2.51 -0.78 -1.69
C SER A 97 1.45 -1.69 -1.14
N HIS A 98 0.35 -1.13 -0.66
CA HIS A 98 -0.85 -1.87 -0.34
C HIS A 98 -2.09 -1.12 -0.83
N PHE A 99 -3.02 -1.89 -1.35
CA PHE A 99 -4.25 -1.43 -1.98
C PHE A 99 -5.42 -2.21 -1.43
N TYR A 100 -6.53 -1.52 -1.26
CA TYR A 100 -7.81 -2.10 -0.90
C TYR A 100 -8.95 -1.45 -1.66
N LEU A 101 -9.93 -2.27 -2.08
CA LEU A 101 -11.17 -1.83 -2.71
C LEU A 101 -12.33 -2.70 -2.20
N ASP A 102 -13.18 -2.12 -1.35
CA ASP A 102 -14.28 -2.82 -0.67
C ASP A 102 -15.30 -3.41 -1.65
N VAL A 103 -15.74 -2.62 -2.63
CA VAL A 103 -16.82 -3.01 -3.55
C VAL A 103 -16.51 -4.27 -4.36
N ASP A 104 -15.24 -4.52 -4.67
CA ASP A 104 -14.77 -5.68 -5.42
C ASP A 104 -14.06 -6.71 -4.53
N GLY A 105 -13.97 -6.45 -3.22
CA GLY A 105 -13.26 -7.32 -2.28
C GLY A 105 -11.82 -7.57 -2.69
N MET A 106 -11.14 -6.54 -3.17
CA MET A 106 -9.76 -6.63 -3.67
C MET A 106 -8.80 -6.12 -2.62
N ASP A 107 -7.74 -6.91 -2.35
CA ASP A 107 -6.65 -6.55 -1.46
C ASP A 107 -5.33 -6.97 -2.10
N TYR A 108 -4.40 -6.02 -2.22
CA TYR A 108 -3.09 -6.25 -2.82
C TYR A 108 -2.00 -5.68 -1.93
N PHE A 109 -0.89 -6.42 -1.86
CA PHE A 109 0.32 -5.98 -1.20
C PHE A 109 1.55 -6.29 -2.07
N TYR A 110 2.43 -5.31 -2.25
CA TYR A 110 3.68 -5.45 -2.99
C TYR A 110 4.88 -5.02 -2.16
N TRP A 111 5.94 -5.81 -2.20
CA TRP A 111 7.28 -5.41 -1.83
C TRP A 111 8.21 -5.61 -3.03
N ILE A 112 8.85 -4.53 -3.47
CA ILE A 112 9.69 -4.49 -4.66
C ILE A 112 11.04 -3.88 -4.31
N ASP A 113 12.12 -4.51 -4.72
CA ASP A 113 13.47 -3.97 -4.64
C ASP A 113 14.07 -3.88 -6.05
N ASP A 114 14.45 -2.68 -6.47
CA ASP A 114 15.10 -2.40 -7.77
C ASP A 114 14.34 -3.03 -8.96
N GLY A 115 13.05 -2.73 -9.05
CA GLY A 115 12.16 -3.23 -10.11
C GLY A 115 11.83 -4.73 -10.05
N LYS A 116 12.25 -5.43 -8.99
CA LYS A 116 11.99 -6.87 -8.81
C LYS A 116 11.02 -7.10 -7.68
N ILE A 117 9.91 -7.76 -7.97
CA ILE A 117 8.93 -8.18 -6.97
C ILE A 117 9.60 -9.20 -6.05
N ARG A 118 9.71 -8.86 -4.76
CA ARG A 118 10.20 -9.73 -3.69
C ARG A 118 9.08 -10.49 -3.02
N PHE A 119 7.97 -9.79 -2.83
CA PHE A 119 6.75 -10.33 -2.26
C PHE A 119 5.56 -9.64 -2.90
N GLU A 120 4.56 -10.42 -3.24
CA GLU A 120 3.25 -9.98 -3.68
C GLU A 120 2.21 -10.84 -2.98
N TYR A 121 1.21 -10.20 -2.44
CA TYR A 121 -0.02 -10.81 -1.98
C TYR A 121 -1.17 -10.21 -2.76
N ALA A 122 -2.09 -11.04 -3.22
CA ALA A 122 -3.31 -10.59 -3.86
C ALA A 122 -4.49 -11.43 -3.40
N TYR A 123 -5.57 -10.76 -3.02
CA TYR A 123 -6.85 -11.37 -2.74
C TYR A 123 -7.90 -10.75 -3.67
N GLN A 124 -8.66 -11.59 -4.34
CA GLN A 124 -9.79 -11.18 -5.18
C GLN A 124 -10.83 -12.30 -5.20
N GLU A 125 -12.09 -11.98 -4.90
CA GLU A 125 -13.24 -12.90 -5.00
C GLU A 125 -13.03 -14.27 -4.30
N GLY A 126 -12.29 -14.31 -3.20
CA GLY A 126 -12.05 -15.55 -2.44
C GLY A 126 -10.87 -16.38 -2.92
N TYR A 127 -10.07 -15.86 -3.84
CA TYR A 127 -8.78 -16.43 -4.23
C TYR A 127 -7.67 -15.57 -3.67
N SER A 128 -6.70 -16.19 -3.02
CA SER A 128 -5.47 -15.54 -2.64
C SER A 128 -4.27 -16.21 -3.31
N HIS A 129 -3.32 -15.41 -3.74
CA HIS A 129 -2.01 -15.88 -4.15
C HIS A 129 -0.94 -14.96 -3.60
N TRP A 130 0.27 -15.47 -3.51
CA TRP A 130 1.43 -14.67 -3.18
C TRP A 130 2.63 -15.08 -4.03
N ILE A 131 3.52 -14.15 -4.31
CA ILE A 131 4.73 -14.36 -5.09
C ILE A 131 5.92 -13.99 -4.22
N LYS A 132 6.92 -14.87 -4.18
CA LYS A 132 8.21 -14.61 -3.57
C LYS A 132 9.32 -14.90 -4.56
N ASP A 133 10.21 -13.92 -4.78
CA ASP A 133 11.35 -14.04 -5.69
C ASP A 133 10.97 -14.62 -7.07
N GLY A 134 9.82 -14.21 -7.62
CA GLY A 134 9.32 -14.63 -8.93
C GLY A 134 8.70 -16.02 -8.98
N LYS A 135 8.47 -16.67 -7.83
CA LYS A 135 7.77 -17.97 -7.75
C LYS A 135 6.39 -17.77 -7.17
N ILE A 136 5.37 -18.20 -7.93
CA ILE A 136 3.98 -18.19 -7.49
C ILE A 136 3.77 -19.30 -6.46
N GLN A 137 3.22 -18.91 -5.32
CA GLN A 137 2.73 -19.81 -4.28
C GLN A 137 1.21 -19.62 -4.22
N PHE A 138 0.44 -20.65 -4.45
CA PHE A 138 -1.01 -20.58 -4.39
C PHE A 138 -1.51 -20.92 -3.00
N MET A 139 -2.41 -20.09 -2.47
CA MET A 139 -3.23 -20.43 -1.33
C MET A 139 -4.67 -20.63 -1.79
N PHE A 140 -5.17 -21.85 -1.70
CA PHE A 140 -6.59 -22.11 -1.77
C PHE A 140 -7.23 -21.91 -0.40
N ARG A 141 -8.50 -21.49 -0.41
CA ARG A 141 -9.33 -21.39 0.80
C ARG A 141 -9.06 -22.53 1.76
N HIS A 142 -8.71 -22.17 3.00
CA HIS A 142 -8.60 -23.05 4.16
C HIS A 142 -7.45 -24.07 4.19
N HIS A 143 -6.53 -23.84 5.12
CA HIS A 143 -5.61 -24.82 5.72
C HIS A 143 -4.63 -25.53 4.79
N GLU A 144 -3.59 -24.82 4.35
CA GLU A 144 -2.29 -25.51 4.21
C GLU A 144 -1.17 -24.54 4.59
N SER A 145 -0.25 -25.06 5.38
CA SER A 145 0.88 -24.38 5.99
C SER A 145 1.70 -23.56 5.00
N TYR A 146 2.04 -22.36 5.40
CA TYR A 146 3.04 -21.51 4.75
C TYR A 146 4.33 -22.28 4.49
N SER A 147 4.95 -22.06 3.34
CA SER A 147 6.23 -22.70 3.04
C SER A 147 7.31 -22.15 3.97
N GLU A 148 8.23 -23.03 4.41
CA GLU A 148 9.37 -22.75 5.32
C GLU A 148 10.34 -21.67 4.83
N GLU A 149 10.04 -20.98 3.72
CA GLU A 149 10.93 -20.03 3.05
C GLU A 149 10.56 -18.54 3.25
N LEU A 150 9.47 -18.22 3.97
CA LEU A 150 9.17 -16.82 4.33
C LEU A 150 10.08 -16.35 5.45
N PRO A 151 10.56 -15.09 5.42
CA PRO A 151 11.16 -14.49 6.59
C PRO A 151 10.20 -14.61 7.79
N ASP A 152 10.70 -15.04 8.95
CA ASP A 152 9.88 -15.30 10.14
C ASP A 152 8.94 -14.12 10.49
N GLU A 153 9.42 -12.90 10.29
CA GLU A 153 8.64 -11.68 10.53
C GLU A 153 7.43 -11.53 9.58
N LEU A 154 7.58 -11.94 8.31
CA LEU A 154 6.49 -11.92 7.33
C LEU A 154 5.54 -13.09 7.54
N ALA A 155 6.07 -14.27 7.87
CA ALA A 155 5.27 -15.47 8.16
C ALA A 155 4.33 -15.21 9.34
N GLU A 156 4.82 -14.63 10.45
CA GLU A 156 4.02 -14.31 11.63
C GLU A 156 2.88 -13.32 11.33
N ILE A 157 3.12 -12.33 10.46
CA ILE A 157 2.09 -11.36 10.07
C ILE A 157 1.06 -12.01 9.15
N LEU A 158 1.52 -12.81 8.17
CA LEU A 158 0.62 -13.51 7.24
C LEU A 158 -0.22 -14.58 7.92
N GLU A 159 0.33 -15.30 8.92
CA GLU A 159 -0.44 -16.22 9.76
C GLU A 159 -1.59 -15.50 10.50
N ARG A 160 -1.39 -14.24 10.87
CA ARG A 160 -2.46 -13.44 11.49
C ARG A 160 -3.52 -12.99 10.49
N ILE A 161 -3.15 -12.74 9.23
CA ILE A 161 -4.09 -12.44 8.14
C ILE A 161 -4.99 -13.64 7.86
N ASP A 162 -4.45 -14.84 7.82
CA ASP A 162 -5.19 -16.09 7.63
C ASP A 162 -5.84 -16.66 8.91
N SER A 163 -5.63 -16.03 10.04
CA SER A 163 -6.23 -16.48 11.30
C SER A 163 -7.76 -16.40 11.23
N PRO A 164 -8.49 -17.45 11.64
CA PRO A 164 -9.95 -17.38 11.76
C PRO A 164 -10.45 -16.35 12.77
N VAL A 165 -9.54 -15.78 13.58
CA VAL A 165 -9.82 -14.67 14.49
C VAL A 165 -9.83 -13.33 13.76
N TYR A 166 -9.13 -13.25 12.61
CA TYR A 166 -9.13 -12.09 11.73
C TYR A 166 -9.65 -12.55 10.37
N PRO A 167 -10.98 -12.54 10.15
CA PRO A 167 -11.51 -12.86 8.83
C PRO A 167 -10.90 -11.87 7.83
N ILE A 168 -10.38 -12.40 6.74
CA ILE A 168 -9.84 -11.66 5.58
C ILE A 168 -10.83 -10.59 5.06
N ALA A 169 -12.06 -10.62 5.55
CA ALA A 169 -13.15 -9.74 5.16
C ALA A 169 -13.08 -8.32 5.74
N ASP A 170 -12.12 -8.00 6.62
CA ASP A 170 -11.96 -6.62 7.11
C ASP A 170 -10.49 -6.16 7.04
N PRO A 171 -10.03 -5.69 5.87
CA PRO A 171 -8.69 -5.15 5.68
C PRO A 171 -8.46 -3.85 6.47
N HIS A 172 -9.52 -3.22 6.98
CA HIS A 172 -9.43 -2.08 7.88
C HIS A 172 -8.77 -2.45 9.22
N GLU A 173 -8.65 -3.74 9.53
CA GLU A 173 -8.06 -4.23 10.78
C GLU A 173 -6.52 -4.38 10.77
N GLY A 174 -5.83 -3.73 9.85
CA GLY A 174 -4.42 -3.42 10.03
C GLY A 174 -3.33 -4.37 9.56
N PRO A 175 -3.53 -5.62 9.05
CA PRO A 175 -2.42 -6.47 8.65
C PRO A 175 -1.52 -5.86 7.56
N ALA A 176 -2.10 -5.22 6.55
CA ALA A 176 -1.32 -4.55 5.49
C ALA A 176 -0.52 -3.35 6.04
N PHE A 177 -1.09 -2.60 6.98
CA PHE A 177 -0.39 -1.51 7.66
C PHE A 177 0.78 -2.02 8.50
N LEU A 178 0.60 -3.14 9.23
CA LEU A 178 1.69 -3.76 9.98
C LEU A 178 2.81 -4.23 9.09
N LEU A 179 2.49 -4.89 7.98
CA LEU A 179 3.48 -5.37 7.03
C LEU A 179 4.24 -4.20 6.40
N ALA A 180 3.54 -3.13 6.02
CA ALA A 180 4.16 -1.90 5.53
C ALA A 180 5.06 -1.27 6.62
N GLU A 181 4.63 -1.18 7.88
CA GLU A 181 5.45 -0.68 8.98
C GLU A 181 6.71 -1.51 9.17
N ARG A 182 6.64 -2.84 9.12
CA ARG A 182 7.80 -3.73 9.25
C ARG A 182 8.82 -3.52 8.14
N LEU A 183 8.36 -3.32 6.91
CA LEU A 183 9.23 -3.16 5.75
C LEU A 183 9.81 -1.75 5.61
N THR A 184 9.10 -0.73 6.09
CA THR A 184 9.46 0.68 5.91
C THR A 184 9.98 1.36 7.17
N GLY A 185 9.59 0.85 8.35
CA GLY A 185 9.79 1.52 9.63
C GLY A 185 8.85 2.70 9.86
N ILE A 186 7.84 2.89 9.01
CA ILE A 186 6.86 3.98 9.12
C ILE A 186 5.59 3.46 9.77
N THR A 187 5.28 4.00 10.94
CA THR A 187 3.97 3.78 11.56
C THR A 187 2.96 4.75 10.94
N MET A 188 1.98 4.22 10.22
CA MET A 188 0.87 5.03 9.72
C MET A 188 0.02 5.50 10.90
N THR A 189 -0.31 6.78 10.92
CA THR A 189 -1.12 7.39 11.97
C THR A 189 -2.16 8.34 11.37
N PRO A 190 -3.27 8.60 12.08
CA PRO A 190 -4.23 9.63 11.67
C PRO A 190 -3.57 10.97 11.44
N ARG A 191 -2.66 11.34 12.32
CA ARG A 191 -1.93 12.61 12.25
C ARG A 191 -1.09 12.72 10.98
N LEU A 192 -0.40 11.63 10.60
CA LEU A 192 0.38 11.61 9.35
C LEU A 192 -0.50 11.87 8.13
N LEU A 193 -1.71 11.29 8.09
CA LEU A 193 -2.63 11.50 6.98
C LEU A 193 -3.28 12.89 7.00
N GLU A 194 -3.80 13.30 8.15
CA GLU A 194 -4.64 14.50 8.30
C GLU A 194 -3.84 15.81 8.26
N GLU A 195 -2.63 15.83 8.86
CA GLU A 195 -1.82 17.06 8.98
C GLU A 195 -0.81 17.23 7.84
N SER A 196 -0.65 16.22 6.97
CA SER A 196 0.27 16.31 5.84
C SER A 196 -0.22 17.23 4.74
N THR A 197 0.76 17.85 4.06
CA THR A 197 0.53 18.59 2.83
C THR A 197 1.13 17.81 1.67
N TYR A 198 0.28 17.37 0.75
CA TYR A 198 0.63 16.49 -0.35
C TYR A 198 0.95 17.25 -1.62
N LEU A 199 2.02 16.88 -2.31
CA LEU A 199 2.29 17.27 -3.69
C LEU A 199 1.39 16.43 -4.60
N CYS A 200 0.39 17.06 -5.18
CA CYS A 200 -0.71 16.39 -5.91
C CYS A 200 -0.61 16.68 -7.40
N GLY A 201 -0.74 15.63 -8.21
CA GLY A 201 -0.73 15.70 -9.67
C GLY A 201 -1.68 14.68 -10.29
N VAL A 202 -1.72 14.63 -11.61
CA VAL A 202 -2.51 13.66 -12.39
C VAL A 202 -1.57 12.92 -13.33
N VAL A 203 -1.53 11.59 -13.24
CA VAL A 203 -0.71 10.77 -14.14
C VAL A 203 -1.31 10.81 -15.54
N PRO A 204 -0.52 11.10 -16.58
CA PRO A 204 -1.01 11.10 -17.95
C PRO A 204 -1.56 9.72 -18.35
N GLY A 205 -2.80 9.66 -18.83
CA GLY A 205 -3.43 8.43 -19.32
C GLY A 205 -4.09 7.54 -18.24
N SER A 206 -4.00 7.87 -16.96
CA SER A 206 -4.79 7.23 -15.90
C SER A 206 -6.19 7.88 -15.82
N ARG A 207 -7.12 7.40 -16.60
CA ARG A 207 -8.56 7.68 -16.49
C ARG A 207 -9.35 6.44 -16.84
#